data_3817385d5d542e80f04c69769a872032
#
_entry.id   3817385d5d542e80f04c69769a872032
#
_cell.length_a   1.000
_cell.length_b   1.000
_cell.length_c   1.000
_cell.angle_alpha   90.00
_cell.angle_beta   90.00
_cell.angle_gamma   90.00
#
_symmetry.space_group_name_H-M   'P 1'
#
loop_
_entity.id
_entity.type
_entity.pdbx_description
1 polymer ?
#
loop_
_entity_poly.entity_id
_entity_poly.type
_entity_poly.pdbx_seq_one_letter_code
_entity_poly.pdbx_strand_id
1 'polypeptide(L)'
;METAKAVRIDRALAEANLIVIGASNGLDMAEGLNLFRADDHFWETYGDLAQADGIGCILQGLSSPDANVRRRWAERFHQKEHLEYEPSPLMNTLRRLTEHADAFVITCNIDGHFARAGFDVNRVLETEGSTRTSIDERRLAHPDALAAAQLEELARLVQAHRNGRVAILELGVGLRNGVIKRMLAQVASACEHATYIVFNYSQAMAPDASCETILIDGDMAPAFEEIARCRP
;
A
#
# COMPACT_ATOMS: atom_id res chain seq x y z
N MET A 1 7.67 15.77 10.73
CA MET A 1 6.98 15.09 11.89
C MET A 1 7.73 15.46 13.16
N GLU A 2 7.08 15.47 14.34
CA GLU A 2 7.77 15.70 15.62
C GLU A 2 8.68 14.52 15.96
N THR A 3 9.93 14.78 16.36
CA THR A 3 10.92 13.73 16.69
C THR A 3 10.41 12.73 17.74
N ALA A 4 9.66 13.20 18.74
CA ALA A 4 9.05 12.32 19.75
C ALA A 4 8.07 11.29 19.14
N LYS A 5 7.32 11.68 18.11
CA LYS A 5 6.45 10.79 17.35
C LYS A 5 7.25 9.77 16.52
N ALA A 6 8.32 10.22 15.87
CA ALA A 6 9.21 9.34 15.11
C ALA A 6 9.81 8.24 15.98
N VAL A 7 10.31 8.60 17.16
CA VAL A 7 10.87 7.63 18.14
C VAL A 7 9.80 6.62 18.60
N ARG A 8 8.56 7.07 18.85
CA ARG A 8 7.46 6.16 19.24
C ARG A 8 7.14 5.17 18.12
N ILE A 9 7.09 5.65 16.87
CA ILE A 9 6.81 4.80 15.71
C ILE A 9 7.95 3.81 15.49
N ASP A 10 9.21 4.28 15.50
CA ASP A 10 10.37 3.39 15.35
C ASP A 10 10.38 2.30 16.42
N ARG A 11 10.12 2.66 17.69
CA ARG A 11 10.01 1.69 18.77
C ARG A 11 8.88 0.68 18.53
N ALA A 12 7.68 1.14 18.14
CA ALA A 12 6.56 0.24 17.87
C ALA A 12 6.88 -0.75 16.75
N LEU A 13 7.55 -0.27 15.68
CA LEU A 13 8.00 -1.12 14.58
C LEU A 13 9.12 -2.06 15.02
N ALA A 14 10.15 -1.57 15.71
CA ALA A 14 11.31 -2.37 16.12
C ALA A 14 10.97 -3.50 17.11
N GLU A 15 9.95 -3.30 17.95
CA GLU A 15 9.51 -4.28 18.94
C GLU A 15 8.40 -5.22 18.41
N ALA A 16 7.87 -4.98 17.20
CA ALA A 16 6.79 -5.77 16.64
C ALA A 16 7.25 -7.19 16.26
N ASN A 17 6.40 -8.17 16.57
CA ASN A 17 6.53 -9.55 16.11
C ASN A 17 5.80 -9.75 14.76
N LEU A 18 4.74 -8.97 14.53
CA LEU A 18 3.98 -8.92 13.29
C LEU A 18 3.76 -7.46 12.88
N ILE A 19 3.98 -7.16 11.62
CA ILE A 19 3.67 -5.85 11.03
C ILE A 19 2.66 -6.05 9.90
N VAL A 20 1.47 -5.45 10.05
CA VAL A 20 0.44 -5.48 9.01
C VAL A 20 0.35 -4.11 8.35
N ILE A 21 0.58 -4.07 7.05
CA ILE A 21 0.59 -2.86 6.24
C ILE A 21 -0.71 -2.81 5.45
N GLY A 22 -1.50 -1.74 5.61
CA GLY A 22 -2.59 -1.42 4.71
C GLY A 22 -2.21 -0.24 3.84
N ALA A 23 -2.24 -0.40 2.54
CA ALA A 23 -1.83 0.64 1.59
C ALA A 23 -2.90 0.94 0.55
N SER A 24 -2.94 2.19 0.10
CA SER A 24 -3.82 2.66 -0.96
C SER A 24 -3.12 3.75 -1.78
N ASN A 25 -3.80 4.34 -2.74
CA ASN A 25 -3.29 5.34 -3.67
C ASN A 25 -2.47 6.49 -3.04
N GLY A 26 -2.65 6.76 -1.74
CA GLY A 26 -1.83 7.76 -1.05
C GLY A 26 -0.36 7.33 -0.90
N LEU A 27 -0.07 6.02 -0.87
CA LEU A 27 1.29 5.52 -0.94
C LEU A 27 1.88 5.72 -2.34
N ASP A 28 1.12 5.36 -3.40
CA ASP A 28 1.56 5.57 -4.79
C ASP A 28 1.85 7.05 -5.06
N MET A 29 0.96 7.94 -4.58
CA MET A 29 1.16 9.39 -4.71
C MET A 29 2.42 9.87 -4.00
N ALA A 30 2.77 9.28 -2.85
CA ALA A 30 4.01 9.57 -2.13
C ALA A 30 5.26 9.04 -2.85
N GLU A 31 5.11 8.04 -3.71
CA GLU A 31 6.14 7.52 -4.61
C GLU A 31 6.21 8.27 -5.96
N GLY A 32 5.26 9.17 -6.24
CA GLY A 32 5.19 9.94 -7.49
C GLY A 32 4.21 9.39 -8.52
N LEU A 33 3.50 8.29 -8.25
CA LEU A 33 2.49 7.73 -9.13
C LEU A 33 1.09 8.23 -8.74
N ASN A 34 0.50 9.09 -9.57
CA ASN A 34 -0.85 9.61 -9.35
C ASN A 34 -1.82 9.14 -10.43
N LEU A 35 -2.68 8.18 -10.10
CA LEU A 35 -3.64 7.61 -11.03
C LEU A 35 -4.76 8.60 -11.45
N PHE A 36 -4.97 9.68 -10.69
CA PHE A 36 -6.13 10.56 -10.80
C PHE A 36 -5.83 11.91 -11.46
N ARG A 37 -4.56 12.24 -11.71
CA ARG A 37 -4.15 13.55 -12.22
C ARG A 37 -3.19 13.43 -13.39
N ALA A 38 -3.26 14.42 -14.27
CA ALA A 38 -2.27 14.62 -15.33
C ALA A 38 -1.15 15.52 -14.80
N ASP A 39 -0.23 14.92 -14.04
CA ASP A 39 1.01 15.54 -13.57
C ASP A 39 2.18 15.32 -14.56
N ASP A 40 3.39 15.72 -14.18
CA ASP A 40 4.56 15.59 -15.04
C ASP A 40 4.85 14.13 -15.39
N HIS A 41 4.76 13.20 -14.41
CA HIS A 41 4.93 11.76 -14.63
C HIS A 41 3.91 11.23 -15.66
N PHE A 42 2.64 11.64 -15.54
CA PHE A 42 1.61 11.27 -16.51
C PHE A 42 1.96 11.72 -17.93
N TRP A 43 2.37 12.99 -18.11
CA TRP A 43 2.68 13.50 -19.44
C TRP A 43 3.95 12.91 -20.04
N GLU A 44 4.96 12.62 -19.24
CA GLU A 44 6.20 11.97 -19.68
C GLU A 44 5.97 10.51 -20.07
N THR A 45 5.10 9.80 -19.34
CA THR A 45 4.93 8.35 -19.47
C THR A 45 3.77 7.96 -20.37
N TYR A 46 2.67 8.73 -20.36
CA TYR A 46 1.41 8.41 -21.02
C TYR A 46 0.94 9.49 -22.03
N GLY A 47 1.70 10.55 -22.22
CA GLY A 47 1.27 11.71 -23.00
C GLY A 47 0.88 11.39 -24.44
N ASP A 48 1.55 10.45 -25.09
CA ASP A 48 1.21 9.96 -26.43
C ASP A 48 -0.16 9.26 -26.47
N LEU A 49 -0.44 8.38 -25.50
CA LEU A 49 -1.73 7.70 -25.35
C LEU A 49 -2.83 8.70 -24.96
N ALA A 50 -2.51 9.62 -24.06
CA ALA A 50 -3.44 10.66 -23.62
C ALA A 50 -3.95 11.51 -24.78
N GLN A 51 -3.06 11.93 -25.68
CA GLN A 51 -3.40 12.71 -26.87
C GLN A 51 -4.20 11.89 -27.90
N ALA A 52 -3.80 10.62 -28.12
CA ALA A 52 -4.47 9.76 -29.10
C ALA A 52 -5.89 9.36 -28.65
N ASP A 53 -6.10 9.16 -27.36
CA ASP A 53 -7.34 8.61 -26.81
C ASP A 53 -8.24 9.70 -26.16
N GLY A 54 -7.76 10.93 -26.00
CA GLY A 54 -8.49 12.03 -25.35
C GLY A 54 -8.66 11.80 -23.83
N ILE A 55 -7.67 11.18 -23.17
CA ILE A 55 -7.71 10.74 -21.76
C ILE A 55 -6.87 11.66 -20.90
N GLY A 56 -7.40 12.06 -19.75
CA GLY A 56 -6.79 13.04 -18.85
C GLY A 56 -6.13 12.48 -17.58
N CYS A 57 -6.17 11.15 -17.33
CA CYS A 57 -5.46 10.52 -16.22
C CYS A 57 -5.33 9.00 -16.42
N ILE A 58 -4.42 8.37 -15.70
CA ILE A 58 -4.13 6.92 -15.83
C ILE A 58 -5.38 6.08 -15.55
N LEU A 59 -6.09 6.35 -14.46
CA LEU A 59 -7.28 5.60 -14.08
C LEU A 59 -8.37 5.64 -15.16
N GLN A 60 -8.54 6.78 -15.82
CA GLN A 60 -9.50 6.91 -16.92
C GLN A 60 -9.13 6.02 -18.12
N GLY A 61 -7.84 5.88 -18.41
CA GLY A 61 -7.34 4.96 -19.44
C GLY A 61 -7.57 3.51 -19.08
N LEU A 62 -7.20 3.10 -17.86
CA LEU A 62 -7.37 1.76 -17.35
C LEU A 62 -8.84 1.34 -17.22
N SER A 63 -9.77 2.27 -17.04
CA SER A 63 -11.21 2.04 -16.93
C SER A 63 -12.01 2.43 -18.20
N SER A 64 -11.34 2.66 -19.31
CA SER A 64 -12.00 3.03 -20.56
C SER A 64 -13.06 2.01 -21.00
N PRO A 65 -14.23 2.42 -21.48
CA PRO A 65 -15.24 1.51 -22.04
C PRO A 65 -14.76 0.83 -23.34
N ASP A 66 -13.83 1.45 -24.08
CA ASP A 66 -13.21 0.84 -25.25
C ASP A 66 -12.12 -0.16 -24.83
N ALA A 67 -12.32 -1.43 -25.17
CA ALA A 67 -11.43 -2.51 -24.83
C ALA A 67 -10.01 -2.36 -25.43
N ASN A 68 -9.87 -1.76 -26.60
CA ASN A 68 -8.56 -1.56 -27.22
C ASN A 68 -7.80 -0.42 -26.53
N VAL A 69 -8.49 0.65 -26.14
CA VAL A 69 -7.92 1.73 -25.32
C VAL A 69 -7.47 1.15 -24.00
N ARG A 70 -8.36 0.50 -23.27
CA ARG A 70 -8.09 -0.08 -21.95
C ARG A 70 -6.89 -1.03 -21.99
N ARG A 71 -6.79 -1.91 -23.02
CA ARG A 71 -5.65 -2.81 -23.19
C ARG A 71 -4.34 -2.06 -23.37
N ARG A 72 -4.28 -1.05 -24.27
CA ARG A 72 -3.04 -0.27 -24.47
C ARG A 72 -2.57 0.43 -23.22
N TRP A 73 -3.53 0.98 -22.45
CA TRP A 73 -3.22 1.63 -21.17
C TRP A 73 -2.73 0.64 -20.14
N ALA A 74 -3.36 -0.55 -20.02
CA ALA A 74 -2.93 -1.59 -19.12
C ALA A 74 -1.52 -2.14 -19.48
N GLU A 75 -1.24 -2.32 -20.78
CA GLU A 75 0.09 -2.72 -21.27
C GLU A 75 1.16 -1.66 -20.92
N ARG A 76 0.87 -0.37 -21.15
CA ARG A 76 1.77 0.73 -20.78
C ARG A 76 1.98 0.79 -19.27
N PHE A 77 0.91 0.69 -18.50
CA PHE A 77 0.95 0.69 -17.03
C PHE A 77 1.80 -0.47 -16.51
N HIS A 78 1.55 -1.69 -16.98
CA HIS A 78 2.35 -2.85 -16.60
C HIS A 78 3.83 -2.67 -16.95
N GLN A 79 4.13 -2.17 -18.15
CA GLN A 79 5.52 -1.94 -18.56
C GLN A 79 6.21 -0.91 -17.68
N LYS A 80 5.57 0.23 -17.43
CA LYS A 80 6.20 1.37 -16.74
C LYS A 80 6.17 1.25 -15.22
N GLU A 81 4.99 0.93 -14.68
CA GLU A 81 4.78 0.94 -13.23
C GLU A 81 5.07 -0.41 -12.58
N HIS A 82 5.25 -1.49 -13.36
CA HIS A 82 5.62 -2.78 -12.79
C HIS A 82 6.99 -3.26 -13.28
N LEU A 83 7.19 -3.44 -14.61
CA LEU A 83 8.43 -4.03 -15.11
C LEU A 83 9.64 -3.10 -15.01
N GLU A 84 9.46 -1.81 -15.28
CA GLU A 84 10.51 -0.78 -15.21
C GLU A 84 10.58 -0.10 -13.82
N TYR A 85 9.67 -0.41 -12.90
CA TYR A 85 9.67 0.19 -11.56
C TYR A 85 10.93 -0.18 -10.78
N GLU A 86 11.56 0.84 -10.22
CA GLU A 86 12.64 0.73 -9.24
C GLU A 86 12.13 1.24 -7.88
N PRO A 87 12.29 0.47 -6.80
CA PRO A 87 11.77 0.85 -5.50
C PRO A 87 12.27 2.22 -5.05
N SER A 88 11.33 3.10 -4.72
CA SER A 88 11.61 4.45 -4.23
C SER A 88 12.37 4.41 -2.89
N PRO A 89 13.02 5.52 -2.48
CA PRO A 89 13.60 5.65 -1.15
C PRO A 89 12.60 5.39 -0.03
N LEU A 90 11.32 5.77 -0.22
CA LEU A 90 10.23 5.50 0.71
C LEU A 90 9.97 3.99 0.83
N MET A 91 9.80 3.31 -0.30
CA MET A 91 9.53 1.86 -0.33
C MET A 91 10.72 1.05 0.22
N ASN A 92 11.94 1.44 -0.13
CA ASN A 92 13.16 0.83 0.43
C ASN A 92 13.25 1.01 1.95
N THR A 93 12.87 2.19 2.44
CA THR A 93 12.83 2.46 3.88
C THR A 93 11.74 1.63 4.56
N LEU A 94 10.54 1.56 3.99
CA LEU A 94 9.45 0.73 4.49
C LEU A 94 9.88 -0.74 4.57
N ARG A 95 10.50 -1.27 3.51
CA ARG A 95 10.99 -2.65 3.48
C ARG A 95 11.99 -2.92 4.60
N ARG A 96 12.99 -2.04 4.78
CA ARG A 96 14.01 -2.16 5.84
C ARG A 96 13.42 -2.08 7.25
N LEU A 97 12.44 -1.20 7.47
CA LEU A 97 11.80 -1.05 8.78
C LEU A 97 10.96 -2.27 9.18
N THR A 98 10.56 -3.10 8.23
CA THR A 98 9.65 -4.23 8.44
C THR A 98 10.30 -5.61 8.30
N GLU A 99 11.51 -5.72 7.77
CA GLU A 99 12.14 -7.01 7.40
C GLU A 99 12.50 -7.94 8.58
N HIS A 100 12.59 -7.41 9.81
CA HIS A 100 12.97 -8.16 11.00
C HIS A 100 11.80 -8.92 11.63
N ALA A 101 10.56 -8.63 11.23
CA ALA A 101 9.33 -9.21 11.76
C ALA A 101 8.57 -9.99 10.68
N ASP A 102 7.59 -10.78 11.09
CA ASP A 102 6.58 -11.24 10.14
C ASP A 102 5.85 -10.01 9.57
N ALA A 103 5.78 -9.89 8.24
CA ALA A 103 5.11 -8.78 7.57
C ALA A 103 4.01 -9.30 6.65
N PHE A 104 2.86 -8.60 6.64
CA PHE A 104 1.76 -8.85 5.72
C PHE A 104 1.22 -7.53 5.15
N VAL A 105 0.98 -7.49 3.84
CA VAL A 105 0.48 -6.31 3.13
C VAL A 105 -0.94 -6.55 2.64
N ILE A 106 -1.81 -5.56 2.83
CA ILE A 106 -3.15 -5.49 2.28
C ILE A 106 -3.22 -4.20 1.46
N THR A 107 -3.37 -4.29 0.16
CA THR A 107 -3.39 -3.11 -0.69
C THR A 107 -4.51 -3.15 -1.74
N CYS A 108 -5.03 -2.00 -2.12
CA CYS A 108 -5.86 -1.84 -3.32
C CYS A 108 -5.05 -1.34 -4.53
N ASN A 109 -3.76 -1.07 -4.36
CA ASN A 109 -2.89 -0.69 -5.46
C ASN A 109 -2.64 -1.89 -6.37
N ILE A 110 -2.65 -1.66 -7.67
CA ILE A 110 -2.58 -2.72 -8.70
C ILE A 110 -1.22 -2.77 -9.40
N ASP A 111 -0.28 -1.91 -8.99
CA ASP A 111 1.02 -1.70 -9.62
C ASP A 111 2.03 -2.83 -9.37
N GLY A 112 1.87 -3.56 -8.26
CA GLY A 112 2.80 -4.62 -7.84
C GLY A 112 4.09 -4.10 -7.21
N HIS A 113 4.16 -2.83 -6.77
CA HIS A 113 5.34 -2.21 -6.18
C HIS A 113 5.86 -2.96 -4.95
N PHE A 114 4.97 -3.48 -4.09
CA PHE A 114 5.39 -4.28 -2.93
C PHE A 114 6.20 -5.53 -3.34
N ALA A 115 5.74 -6.25 -4.37
CA ALA A 115 6.45 -7.42 -4.88
C ALA A 115 7.82 -7.04 -5.46
N ARG A 116 7.89 -5.93 -6.22
CA ARG A 116 9.13 -5.39 -6.77
C ARG A 116 10.10 -4.90 -5.70
N ALA A 117 9.60 -4.39 -4.58
CA ALA A 117 10.40 -3.99 -3.43
C ALA A 117 10.86 -5.15 -2.56
N GLY A 118 10.55 -6.40 -2.93
CA GLY A 118 11.03 -7.60 -2.26
C GLY A 118 10.17 -8.06 -1.07
N PHE A 119 8.91 -7.63 -0.97
CA PHE A 119 7.95 -8.24 -0.05
C PHE A 119 7.54 -9.63 -0.56
N ASP A 120 7.28 -10.57 0.35
CA ASP A 120 6.83 -11.92 0.01
C ASP A 120 5.46 -11.87 -0.67
N VAL A 121 5.40 -12.28 -1.92
CA VAL A 121 4.18 -12.27 -2.74
C VAL A 121 3.03 -13.09 -2.15
N ASN A 122 3.32 -14.10 -1.34
CA ASN A 122 2.32 -14.89 -0.62
C ASN A 122 1.71 -14.12 0.55
N ARG A 123 2.31 -13.00 0.94
CA ARG A 123 1.90 -12.12 2.03
C ARG A 123 1.55 -10.70 1.54
N VAL A 124 1.27 -10.55 0.26
CA VAL A 124 0.78 -9.31 -0.35
C VAL A 124 -0.59 -9.56 -0.97
N LEU A 125 -1.65 -9.18 -0.25
CA LEU A 125 -3.04 -9.26 -0.71
C LEU A 125 -3.41 -8.00 -1.50
N GLU A 126 -3.55 -8.13 -2.80
CA GLU A 126 -3.99 -7.08 -3.72
C GLU A 126 -5.51 -7.19 -3.91
N THR A 127 -6.29 -6.39 -3.17
CA THR A 127 -7.75 -6.53 -3.05
C THR A 127 -8.53 -6.18 -4.32
N GLU A 128 -7.93 -5.43 -5.23
CA GLU A 128 -8.50 -5.03 -6.52
C GLU A 128 -7.79 -5.72 -7.70
N GLY A 129 -7.01 -6.77 -7.41
CA GLY A 129 -6.20 -7.48 -8.39
C GLY A 129 -4.82 -6.85 -8.59
N SER A 130 -4.09 -7.33 -9.58
CA SER A 130 -2.73 -6.86 -9.87
C SER A 130 -2.40 -6.93 -11.35
N THR A 131 -1.73 -5.91 -11.85
CA THR A 131 -1.13 -5.94 -13.20
C THR A 131 0.08 -6.89 -13.29
N ARG A 132 0.61 -7.33 -12.15
CA ARG A 132 1.69 -8.31 -12.05
C ARG A 132 1.31 -9.66 -12.66
N THR A 133 0.05 -10.10 -12.48
CA THR A 133 -0.40 -11.45 -12.87
C THR A 133 -1.24 -11.48 -14.13
N SER A 134 -1.84 -10.37 -14.55
CA SER A 134 -2.71 -10.33 -15.73
C SER A 134 -2.96 -8.89 -16.20
N ILE A 135 -2.82 -8.70 -17.51
CA ILE A 135 -3.31 -7.52 -18.23
C ILE A 135 -4.79 -7.71 -18.61
N ASP A 136 -5.36 -8.90 -18.36
CA ASP A 136 -6.75 -9.21 -18.68
C ASP A 136 -7.69 -8.66 -17.58
N GLU A 137 -8.52 -7.71 -17.97
CA GLU A 137 -9.46 -6.94 -17.17
C GLU A 137 -10.42 -7.74 -16.29
N ARG A 138 -10.71 -8.98 -16.70
CA ARG A 138 -11.67 -9.84 -16.00
C ARG A 138 -11.11 -10.41 -14.69
N ARG A 139 -9.80 -10.38 -14.52
CA ARG A 139 -9.12 -10.92 -13.32
C ARG A 139 -8.86 -9.89 -12.24
N LEU A 140 -8.96 -8.59 -12.54
CA LEU A 140 -8.84 -7.54 -11.53
C LEU A 140 -9.99 -7.56 -10.50
N ALA A 141 -11.09 -8.27 -10.78
CA ALA A 141 -12.31 -8.19 -9.99
C ALA A 141 -12.64 -9.42 -9.11
N HIS A 142 -11.87 -10.50 -9.19
CA HIS A 142 -12.21 -11.73 -8.45
C HIS A 142 -11.04 -12.26 -7.62
N PRO A 143 -11.28 -12.56 -6.32
CA PRO A 143 -10.30 -13.27 -5.51
C PRO A 143 -10.05 -14.65 -6.16
N ASP A 144 -8.86 -14.84 -6.65
CA ASP A 144 -8.39 -16.12 -7.13
C ASP A 144 -7.93 -17.02 -5.95
N ALA A 145 -7.44 -18.22 -6.26
CA ALA A 145 -6.93 -19.14 -5.26
C ALA A 145 -5.76 -18.55 -4.44
N LEU A 146 -5.00 -17.62 -5.02
CA LEU A 146 -3.90 -16.92 -4.34
C LEU A 146 -4.46 -15.99 -3.26
N ALA A 147 -5.48 -15.19 -3.56
CA ALA A 147 -6.09 -14.29 -2.58
C ALA A 147 -6.70 -15.06 -1.39
N ALA A 148 -7.32 -16.22 -1.65
CA ALA A 148 -7.84 -17.09 -0.59
C ALA A 148 -6.71 -17.60 0.32
N ALA A 149 -5.60 -18.08 -0.28
CA ALA A 149 -4.43 -18.54 0.48
C ALA A 149 -3.76 -17.40 1.28
N GLN A 150 -3.71 -16.20 0.72
CA GLN A 150 -3.20 -15.01 1.41
C GLN A 150 -4.07 -14.62 2.62
N LEU A 151 -5.40 -14.71 2.51
CA LEU A 151 -6.31 -14.45 3.63
C LEU A 151 -6.15 -15.51 4.75
N GLU A 152 -5.95 -16.77 4.38
CA GLU A 152 -5.64 -17.83 5.35
C GLU A 152 -4.31 -17.58 6.06
N GLU A 153 -3.28 -17.15 5.32
CA GLU A 153 -1.97 -16.81 5.89
C GLU A 153 -2.07 -15.59 6.83
N LEU A 154 -2.83 -14.55 6.46
CA LEU A 154 -3.09 -13.43 7.37
C LEU A 154 -3.75 -13.90 8.67
N ALA A 155 -4.79 -14.72 8.57
CA ALA A 155 -5.48 -15.25 9.74
C ALA A 155 -4.56 -16.09 10.63
N ARG A 156 -3.69 -16.90 10.02
CA ARG A 156 -2.67 -17.69 10.72
C ARG A 156 -1.66 -16.79 11.45
N LEU A 157 -1.14 -15.76 10.81
CA LEU A 157 -0.19 -14.81 11.41
C LEU A 157 -0.83 -14.04 12.57
N VAL A 158 -2.04 -13.52 12.39
CA VAL A 158 -2.78 -12.83 13.46
C VAL A 158 -2.99 -13.76 14.67
N GLN A 159 -3.38 -14.99 14.44
CA GLN A 159 -3.56 -15.96 15.52
C GLN A 159 -2.23 -16.31 16.23
N ALA A 160 -1.15 -16.46 15.47
CA ALA A 160 0.17 -16.77 16.04
C ALA A 160 0.73 -15.62 16.90
N HIS A 161 0.42 -14.37 16.55
CA HIS A 161 0.94 -13.18 17.22
C HIS A 161 -0.09 -12.44 18.08
N ARG A 162 -1.28 -13.03 18.35
CA ARG A 162 -2.38 -12.35 19.06
C ARG A 162 -1.98 -11.77 20.43
N ASN A 163 -1.07 -12.42 21.13
CA ASN A 163 -0.55 -11.99 22.46
C ASN A 163 0.84 -11.33 22.34
N GLY A 164 1.37 -11.21 21.12
CA GLY A 164 2.61 -10.52 20.81
C GLY A 164 2.39 -9.04 20.51
N ARG A 165 3.48 -8.33 20.23
CA ARG A 165 3.40 -6.93 19.78
C ARG A 165 3.12 -6.89 18.29
N VAL A 166 2.05 -6.19 17.92
CA VAL A 166 1.63 -6.03 16.51
C VAL A 166 1.63 -4.56 16.14
N ALA A 167 2.38 -4.20 15.11
CA ALA A 167 2.30 -2.88 14.52
C ALA A 167 1.42 -2.92 13.27
N ILE A 168 0.51 -1.95 13.15
CA ILE A 168 -0.37 -1.79 11.99
C ILE A 168 -0.01 -0.46 11.34
N LEU A 169 0.40 -0.49 10.09
CA LEU A 169 0.71 0.68 9.28
C LEU A 169 -0.43 0.91 8.28
N GLU A 170 -1.14 2.03 8.41
CA GLU A 170 -2.10 2.49 7.43
C GLU A 170 -1.46 3.59 6.58
N LEU A 171 -1.18 3.31 5.30
CA LEU A 171 -0.39 4.16 4.41
C LEU A 171 -1.29 4.74 3.29
N GLY A 172 -1.68 6.00 3.43
CA GLY A 172 -2.45 6.71 2.41
C GLY A 172 -3.81 6.10 2.09
N VAL A 173 -4.46 5.47 3.07
CA VAL A 173 -5.80 4.87 2.89
C VAL A 173 -6.87 5.94 3.08
N GLY A 174 -7.48 6.38 1.98
CA GLY A 174 -8.53 7.39 1.99
C GLY A 174 -9.81 6.92 2.72
N LEU A 175 -10.66 7.88 3.11
CA LEU A 175 -11.91 7.61 3.85
C LEU A 175 -12.89 6.71 3.08
N ARG A 176 -12.80 6.69 1.74
CA ARG A 176 -13.68 5.88 0.89
C ARG A 176 -13.26 4.41 0.81
N ASN A 177 -12.02 4.08 1.17
CA ASN A 177 -11.54 2.69 1.16
C ASN A 177 -11.88 1.98 2.47
N GLY A 178 -13.16 1.65 2.66
CA GLY A 178 -13.66 0.96 3.84
C GLY A 178 -13.22 -0.52 3.94
N VAL A 179 -12.74 -1.14 2.87
CA VAL A 179 -12.31 -2.55 2.87
C VAL A 179 -11.00 -2.67 3.66
N ILE A 180 -9.96 -1.94 3.26
CA ILE A 180 -8.65 -1.98 3.93
C ILE A 180 -8.79 -1.55 5.39
N LYS A 181 -9.47 -0.42 5.66
CA LYS A 181 -9.66 0.07 7.03
C LYS A 181 -10.32 -0.96 7.94
N ARG A 182 -11.37 -1.67 7.46
CA ARG A 182 -12.01 -2.72 8.25
C ARG A 182 -11.09 -3.91 8.52
N MET A 183 -10.34 -4.35 7.53
CA MET A 183 -9.40 -5.47 7.71
C MET A 183 -8.32 -5.12 8.74
N LEU A 184 -7.75 -3.92 8.66
CA LEU A 184 -6.76 -3.44 9.63
C LEU A 184 -7.35 -3.30 11.04
N ALA A 185 -8.57 -2.76 11.17
CA ALA A 185 -9.27 -2.65 12.45
C ALA A 185 -9.60 -4.02 13.05
N GLN A 186 -9.94 -5.01 12.22
CA GLN A 186 -10.14 -6.39 12.66
C GLN A 186 -8.84 -7.00 13.20
N VAL A 187 -7.70 -6.78 12.53
CA VAL A 187 -6.39 -7.20 13.03
C VAL A 187 -6.08 -6.53 14.37
N ALA A 188 -6.29 -5.21 14.47
CA ALA A 188 -6.08 -4.46 15.72
C ALA A 188 -6.91 -5.02 16.87
N SER A 189 -8.18 -5.32 16.62
CA SER A 189 -9.11 -5.85 17.61
C SER A 189 -8.82 -7.31 18.03
N ALA A 190 -8.14 -8.07 17.16
CA ALA A 190 -7.77 -9.46 17.43
C ALA A 190 -6.49 -9.62 18.24
N CYS A 191 -5.66 -8.56 18.39
CA CYS A 191 -4.36 -8.58 19.02
C CYS A 191 -4.36 -7.78 20.32
N GLU A 192 -3.79 -8.35 21.41
CA GLU A 192 -3.79 -7.71 22.73
C GLU A 192 -2.90 -6.47 22.82
N HIS A 193 -1.79 -6.46 22.08
CA HIS A 193 -0.79 -5.39 22.11
C HIS A 193 -0.57 -4.79 20.72
N ALA A 194 -1.66 -4.24 20.14
CA ALA A 194 -1.61 -3.58 18.85
C ALA A 194 -1.28 -2.09 18.98
N THR A 195 -0.38 -1.60 18.13
CA THR A 195 -0.15 -0.17 17.87
C THR A 195 -0.54 0.14 16.44
N TYR A 196 -1.53 1.01 16.28
CA TYR A 196 -2.05 1.41 14.96
C TYR A 196 -1.47 2.78 14.55
N ILE A 197 -0.78 2.82 13.43
CA ILE A 197 -0.04 3.99 12.94
C ILE A 197 -0.64 4.41 11.60
N VAL A 198 -1.19 5.61 11.53
CA VAL A 198 -1.86 6.14 10.34
C VAL A 198 -1.01 7.23 9.71
N PHE A 199 -0.65 7.06 8.45
CA PHE A 199 -0.06 8.09 7.61
C PHE A 199 -1.07 8.52 6.54
N ASN A 200 -1.55 9.74 6.62
CA ASN A 200 -2.46 10.27 5.60
C ASN A 200 -2.33 11.79 5.51
N TYR A 201 -2.45 12.33 4.32
CA TYR A 201 -2.42 13.78 4.09
C TYR A 201 -3.83 14.35 4.29
N SER A 202 -3.99 15.22 5.30
CA SER A 202 -5.25 15.92 5.66
C SER A 202 -6.43 15.02 6.04
N GLN A 203 -6.22 13.70 6.20
CA GLN A 203 -7.29 12.74 6.49
C GLN A 203 -6.85 11.64 7.49
N ALA A 204 -5.83 11.90 8.30
CA ALA A 204 -5.41 10.94 9.31
C ALA A 204 -6.49 10.82 10.41
N MET A 205 -7.13 9.67 10.51
CA MET A 205 -8.19 9.38 11.46
C MET A 205 -7.89 8.10 12.23
N ALA A 206 -8.23 8.10 13.52
CA ALA A 206 -8.15 6.91 14.34
C ALA A 206 -9.07 5.80 13.80
N PRO A 207 -8.62 4.53 13.87
CA PRO A 207 -9.46 3.40 13.51
C PRO A 207 -10.59 3.21 14.54
N ASP A 208 -11.62 2.49 14.14
CA ASP A 208 -12.64 1.96 15.06
C ASP A 208 -12.09 0.68 15.73
N ALA A 209 -11.09 0.87 16.59
CA ALA A 209 -10.44 -0.20 17.35
C ALA A 209 -9.87 0.34 18.67
N SER A 210 -9.96 -0.46 19.73
CA SER A 210 -9.41 -0.11 21.05
C SER A 210 -7.95 -0.51 21.17
N CYS A 211 -7.06 0.32 20.58
CA CYS A 211 -5.60 0.10 20.63
C CYS A 211 -4.85 1.43 20.72
N GLU A 212 -3.54 1.37 21.02
CA GLU A 212 -2.71 2.56 20.89
C GLU A 212 -2.72 3.05 19.44
N THR A 213 -2.97 4.36 19.25
CA THR A 213 -3.03 4.95 17.90
C THR A 213 -2.07 6.13 17.78
N ILE A 214 -1.31 6.18 16.68
CA ILE A 214 -0.41 7.29 16.33
C ILE A 214 -0.84 7.83 14.98
N LEU A 215 -1.26 9.10 14.93
CA LEU A 215 -1.70 9.76 13.71
C LEU A 215 -0.61 10.67 13.16
N ILE A 216 -0.28 10.52 11.89
CA ILE A 216 0.63 11.37 11.13
C ILE A 216 -0.15 12.01 9.99
N ASP A 217 -0.40 13.32 10.13
CA ASP A 217 -1.00 14.14 9.08
C ASP A 217 0.11 14.89 8.33
N GLY A 218 0.33 14.52 7.08
CA GLY A 218 1.36 15.12 6.23
C GLY A 218 2.02 14.13 5.28
N ASP A 219 3.09 14.60 4.63
CA ASP A 219 3.85 13.82 3.66
C ASP A 219 4.51 12.59 4.29
N MET A 220 4.34 11.48 3.62
CA MET A 220 4.81 10.17 4.08
C MET A 220 6.32 10.01 3.92
N ALA A 221 6.89 10.44 2.80
CA ALA A 221 8.31 10.25 2.50
C ALA A 221 9.23 10.90 3.56
N PRO A 222 9.11 12.21 3.88
CA PRO A 222 9.93 12.81 4.94
C PRO A 222 9.63 12.23 6.33
N ALA A 223 8.41 11.73 6.57
CA ALA A 223 8.09 11.08 7.83
C ALA A 223 8.86 9.75 8.00
N PHE A 224 8.92 8.93 6.96
CA PHE A 224 9.70 7.68 6.97
C PHE A 224 11.19 7.92 7.08
N GLU A 225 11.73 8.96 6.44
CA GLU A 225 13.13 9.36 6.61
C GLU A 225 13.45 9.70 8.07
N GLU A 226 12.56 10.41 8.75
CA GLU A 226 12.76 10.79 10.16
C GLU A 226 12.70 9.57 11.08
N ILE A 227 11.76 8.63 10.84
CA ILE A 227 11.70 7.35 11.57
C ILE A 227 12.99 6.56 11.37
N ALA A 228 13.47 6.46 10.13
CA ALA A 228 14.69 5.72 9.82
C ALA A 228 15.95 6.29 10.50
N ARG A 229 15.98 7.60 10.75
CA ARG A 229 17.10 8.24 11.49
C ARG A 229 17.07 7.92 12.99
N CYS A 230 15.94 7.48 13.54
CA CYS A 230 15.84 7.08 14.95
C CYS A 230 16.45 5.68 15.19
N ARG A 231 16.53 4.87 14.13
CA ARG A 231 17.11 3.52 14.20
C ARG A 231 18.63 3.61 14.06
N PRO A 232 19.43 3.09 15.04
CA PRO A 232 20.89 3.12 15.00
C PRO A 232 21.51 2.31 13.86
#